data_9db66e41caaddfec8ea74409b923c4e3
#
_entry.id   9db66e41caaddfec8ea74409b923c4e3
#
_cell.length_a   1.000
_cell.length_b   1.000
_cell.length_c   1.000
_cell.angle_alpha   90.00
_cell.angle_beta   90.00
_cell.angle_gamma   90.00
#
_symmetry.space_group_name_H-M   'P 1'
#
loop_
_entity.id
_entity.type
_entity.pdbx_description
1 polymer ?
#
loop_
_entity_poly.entity_id
_entity_poly.type
_entity_poly.pdbx_seq_one_letter_code
_entity_poly.pdbx_strand_id
1 'polypeptide(L)'
;MKYRKYFSLLCFVFLLSLLVGCNMPGTPGSRMTGLEVDEETFRSEVVIDDFNIRSWKLKEIYSDGGFTYVNFSYSMLSQEDISKLVKVGKHTLTFNHKGFSCQFEITINNPSSDDIIEYIDKVASGLTVPTKTKEDFSLVTFKDNVSIEWTSNREEITINKNKAVVKNETENDVVVRLTATLTYYNESKEFEFEVIVPGVEHVHVFVEGECSCGEKDPNYVEHTHVFINGKCTCGEVDPNYTEENLNVPYTGTYYDSSNLELDDRALLLELRKLITDTHTKVVSYGEARYLLDDTDGAESDESKVQGIYSQVLVSGVWDGGNSWNREHVWPQSLGWFDNTNTSTRSAGSDLHHIRPEDPNVNSTRNNCKFAEFDGGKEVKTSKGAATGCYRLGDLFEPQDSAKGDTARILFYLFVRYTEADKYDFTDVAESLEMLLEWNRLDPVDEWEMERNDETAKIQGNRNPFIDHPEFADIIWGE
;
A
#
# COMPACT_ATOMS: atom_id res chain seq x y z
N MET A 1 -18.28 50.04 10.57
CA MET A 1 -17.32 50.94 11.25
C MET A 1 -15.95 50.38 11.01
N LYS A 2 -15.30 50.81 9.97
CA LYS A 2 -14.12 51.67 9.85
C LYS A 2 -13.06 51.46 10.95
N TYR A 3 -11.90 50.85 10.57
CA TYR A 3 -10.61 51.46 10.84
C TYR A 3 -9.60 51.07 9.76
N ARG A 4 -9.20 52.05 8.96
CA ARG A 4 -7.98 52.15 8.16
C ARG A 4 -6.85 52.67 9.05
N LYS A 5 -5.64 52.23 8.86
CA LYS A 5 -4.37 52.99 9.05
C LYS A 5 -3.22 52.21 8.41
N TYR A 6 -2.69 52.71 7.45
CA TYR A 6 -1.68 53.67 7.03
C TYR A 6 -0.38 52.97 6.60
N PHE A 7 -0.22 53.07 5.33
CA PHE A 7 0.97 52.94 4.53
C PHE A 7 2.06 53.94 4.95
N SER A 8 3.31 53.51 5.00
CA SER A 8 4.45 54.42 4.84
C SER A 8 5.21 54.06 3.59
N LEU A 9 5.14 54.93 2.64
CA LEU A 9 5.73 54.97 1.34
C LEU A 9 7.21 55.32 1.46
N LEU A 10 8.13 54.52 0.99
CA LEU A 10 9.45 54.96 0.58
C LEU A 10 9.64 54.61 -0.90
N CYS A 11 9.45 55.62 -1.72
CA CYS A 11 9.81 55.61 -3.13
C CYS A 11 11.33 55.54 -3.28
N PHE A 12 11.82 54.48 -3.90
CA PHE A 12 13.06 54.55 -4.64
C PHE A 12 12.72 54.33 -6.13
N VAL A 13 12.78 55.40 -6.85
CA VAL A 13 12.68 55.43 -8.32
C VAL A 13 13.97 54.84 -8.86
N PHE A 14 13.91 53.65 -9.43
CA PHE A 14 14.86 53.21 -10.44
C PHE A 14 14.09 52.95 -11.73
N LEU A 15 14.30 53.88 -12.66
CA LEU A 15 13.96 53.71 -14.06
C LEU A 15 14.86 52.60 -14.58
N LEU A 16 14.31 51.43 -14.86
CA LEU A 16 14.94 50.50 -15.80
C LEU A 16 13.83 49.89 -16.68
N SER A 17 13.90 50.31 -17.93
CA SER A 17 13.39 49.70 -19.16
C SER A 17 12.53 48.43 -19.01
N LEU A 18 11.25 48.57 -19.38
CA LEU A 18 10.41 47.50 -19.85
C LEU A 18 11.10 46.77 -21.02
N LEU A 19 11.84 45.72 -20.73
CA LEU A 19 12.05 44.63 -21.66
C LEU A 19 11.02 43.56 -21.30
N VAL A 20 9.93 43.54 -22.04
CA VAL A 20 9.06 42.39 -22.17
C VAL A 20 10.00 41.25 -22.66
N GLY A 21 10.41 40.39 -21.74
CA GLY A 21 11.21 39.21 -22.07
C GLY A 21 10.35 38.26 -22.90
N CYS A 22 10.50 38.35 -24.23
CA CYS A 22 10.08 37.27 -25.10
C CYS A 22 10.84 36.02 -24.70
N ASN A 23 10.14 34.92 -24.52
CA ASN A 23 10.69 33.56 -24.44
C ASN A 23 11.52 33.27 -25.72
N MET A 24 12.79 33.64 -25.74
CA MET A 24 13.68 33.33 -26.84
C MET A 24 14.56 32.15 -26.39
N PRO A 25 14.45 30.98 -27.04
CA PRO A 25 15.41 29.91 -26.83
C PRO A 25 16.81 30.43 -27.18
N GLY A 26 17.82 29.97 -26.45
CA GLY A 26 19.23 30.32 -26.74
C GLY A 26 19.54 30.12 -28.22
N THR A 27 20.25 31.09 -28.82
CA THR A 27 20.59 31.03 -30.23
C THR A 27 21.53 29.84 -30.52
N PRO A 28 21.51 29.26 -31.75
CA PRO A 28 22.41 28.16 -32.09
C PRO A 28 23.89 28.55 -31.85
N GLY A 29 24.52 27.82 -30.89
CA GLY A 29 25.90 28.09 -30.46
C GLY A 29 26.03 28.82 -29.13
N SER A 30 24.96 29.28 -28.50
CA SER A 30 24.99 29.82 -27.14
C SER A 30 25.27 28.69 -26.12
N ARG A 31 26.03 29.00 -25.08
CA ARG A 31 26.43 28.05 -24.04
C ARG A 31 25.62 28.31 -22.79
N MET A 32 25.16 27.26 -22.13
CA MET A 32 24.49 27.37 -20.83
C MET A 32 25.45 28.00 -19.82
N THR A 33 24.96 28.97 -19.06
CA THR A 33 25.74 29.77 -18.08
C THR A 33 25.15 29.73 -16.68
N GLY A 34 23.91 29.26 -16.53
CA GLY A 34 23.24 29.21 -15.23
C GLY A 34 21.98 28.34 -15.24
N LEU A 35 21.48 28.10 -14.03
CA LEU A 35 20.23 27.45 -13.76
C LEU A 35 19.46 28.29 -12.73
N GLU A 36 18.18 28.49 -12.96
CA GLU A 36 17.29 29.23 -12.06
C GLU A 36 15.97 28.48 -11.89
N VAL A 37 15.27 28.70 -10.78
CA VAL A 37 13.89 28.23 -10.63
C VAL A 37 12.95 29.14 -11.40
N ASP A 38 11.88 28.58 -11.92
CA ASP A 38 10.81 29.39 -12.53
C ASP A 38 9.80 29.80 -11.46
N GLU A 39 9.88 31.01 -10.97
CA GLU A 39 9.06 31.53 -9.86
C GLU A 39 7.55 31.45 -10.12
N GLU A 40 7.10 31.32 -11.38
CA GLU A 40 5.68 31.14 -11.70
C GLU A 40 5.18 29.73 -11.38
N THR A 41 6.06 28.74 -11.41
CA THR A 41 5.71 27.32 -11.16
C THR A 41 6.08 26.86 -9.75
N PHE A 42 7.05 27.50 -9.11
CA PHE A 42 7.46 27.20 -7.73
C PHE A 42 6.62 27.99 -6.73
N ARG A 43 6.14 27.28 -5.70
CA ARG A 43 5.47 27.89 -4.55
C ARG A 43 6.38 27.80 -3.34
N SER A 44 6.65 28.94 -2.72
CA SER A 44 7.48 29.01 -1.50
C SER A 44 6.78 28.50 -0.25
N GLU A 45 5.45 28.39 -0.29
CA GLU A 45 4.63 27.81 0.79
C GLU A 45 3.68 26.76 0.21
N VAL A 46 3.69 25.58 0.80
CA VAL A 46 2.87 24.44 0.40
C VAL A 46 2.37 23.71 1.63
N VAL A 47 1.31 22.94 1.47
CA VAL A 47 0.82 22.02 2.48
C VAL A 47 1.38 20.63 2.17
N ILE A 48 1.85 19.91 3.20
CA ILE A 48 2.38 18.57 3.03
C ILE A 48 1.31 17.66 2.38
N ASP A 49 1.74 16.82 1.44
CA ASP A 49 0.90 15.91 0.67
C ASP A 49 -0.10 16.57 -0.32
N ASP A 50 -0.20 17.91 -0.37
CA ASP A 50 -1.09 18.64 -1.29
C ASP A 50 -0.33 19.49 -2.32
N PHE A 51 0.91 19.16 -2.65
CA PHE A 51 1.63 19.89 -3.67
C PHE A 51 2.18 18.99 -4.76
N ASN A 52 2.03 19.45 -6.00
CA ASN A 52 2.49 18.73 -7.18
C ASN A 52 3.80 19.33 -7.69
N ILE A 53 4.91 18.68 -7.38
CA ILE A 53 6.24 19.12 -7.82
C ILE A 53 6.51 18.88 -9.31
N ARG A 54 5.70 18.07 -10.01
CA ARG A 54 5.83 17.89 -11.47
C ARG A 54 5.49 19.14 -12.27
N SER A 55 4.72 20.05 -11.69
CA SER A 55 4.45 21.34 -12.32
C SER A 55 5.65 22.28 -12.29
N TRP A 56 6.66 21.98 -11.49
CA TRP A 56 7.84 22.81 -11.35
C TRP A 56 8.69 22.81 -12.62
N LYS A 57 9.20 23.99 -12.95
CA LYS A 57 10.10 24.18 -14.10
C LYS A 57 11.32 24.95 -13.65
N LEU A 58 12.45 24.62 -14.24
CA LEU A 58 13.67 25.41 -14.09
C LEU A 58 13.95 26.13 -15.42
N LYS A 59 14.74 27.18 -15.36
CA LYS A 59 15.24 27.92 -16.51
C LYS A 59 16.72 27.63 -16.71
N GLU A 60 17.06 27.05 -17.84
CA GLU A 60 18.44 27.00 -18.32
C GLU A 60 18.78 28.36 -18.91
N ILE A 61 19.74 29.07 -18.33
CA ILE A 61 20.18 30.41 -18.76
C ILE A 61 21.36 30.27 -19.72
N TYR A 62 21.35 31.00 -20.79
CA TYR A 62 22.36 30.97 -21.82
C TYR A 62 23.18 32.25 -21.95
N SER A 63 24.38 32.15 -22.55
CA SER A 63 25.34 33.25 -22.66
C SER A 63 24.87 34.44 -23.54
N ASP A 64 23.80 34.26 -24.29
CA ASP A 64 23.14 35.29 -25.09
C ASP A 64 22.02 36.01 -24.36
N GLY A 65 21.79 35.65 -23.06
CA GLY A 65 20.69 36.17 -22.26
C GLY A 65 19.34 35.48 -22.50
N GLY A 66 19.28 34.50 -23.40
CA GLY A 66 18.11 33.64 -23.61
C GLY A 66 17.97 32.58 -22.54
N PHE A 67 16.80 31.99 -22.42
CA PHE A 67 16.58 30.85 -21.55
C PHE A 67 15.63 29.83 -22.19
N THR A 68 15.71 28.59 -21.68
CA THR A 68 14.75 27.53 -21.99
C THR A 68 14.21 26.91 -20.72
N TYR A 69 12.95 26.47 -20.74
CA TYR A 69 12.39 25.73 -19.64
C TYR A 69 12.80 24.27 -19.68
N VAL A 70 13.12 23.72 -18.53
CA VAL A 70 13.28 22.30 -18.32
C VAL A 70 12.30 21.86 -17.22
N ASN A 71 11.59 20.77 -17.48
CA ASN A 71 10.69 20.21 -16.49
C ASN A 71 11.51 19.64 -15.32
N PHE A 72 10.93 19.73 -14.13
CA PHE A 72 11.50 19.11 -12.94
C PHE A 72 11.65 17.59 -13.13
N SER A 73 12.76 17.07 -12.63
CA SER A 73 13.01 15.63 -12.43
C SER A 73 13.65 15.42 -11.06
N TYR A 74 13.28 14.34 -10.37
CA TYR A 74 13.88 13.96 -9.07
C TYR A 74 15.40 13.78 -9.15
N SER A 75 15.93 13.35 -10.30
CA SER A 75 17.37 13.27 -10.53
C SER A 75 18.10 14.61 -10.39
N MET A 76 17.38 15.72 -10.36
CA MET A 76 17.93 17.06 -10.12
C MET A 76 18.13 17.38 -8.63
N LEU A 77 17.59 16.57 -7.73
CA LEU A 77 17.72 16.70 -6.28
C LEU A 77 18.63 15.63 -5.69
N SER A 78 19.30 15.95 -4.59
CA SER A 78 19.96 14.93 -3.76
C SER A 78 18.95 14.12 -2.98
N GLN A 79 19.30 12.90 -2.54
CA GLN A 79 18.47 12.09 -1.65
C GLN A 79 18.12 12.84 -0.34
N GLU A 80 19.05 13.66 0.17
CA GLU A 80 18.79 14.52 1.32
C GLU A 80 17.69 15.54 1.00
N ASP A 81 17.72 16.21 -0.16
CA ASP A 81 16.71 17.20 -0.54
C ASP A 81 15.35 16.54 -0.83
N ILE A 82 15.34 15.34 -1.43
CA ILE A 82 14.12 14.55 -1.59
C ILE A 82 13.50 14.24 -0.22
N SER A 83 14.30 13.86 0.77
CA SER A 83 13.81 13.58 2.12
C SER A 83 13.21 14.80 2.85
N LYS A 84 13.55 16.02 2.41
CA LYS A 84 12.98 17.27 2.95
C LYS A 84 11.55 17.50 2.46
N LEU A 85 11.20 17.02 1.27
CA LEU A 85 9.86 17.20 0.69
C LEU A 85 8.73 16.53 1.48
N VAL A 86 9.07 15.58 2.35
CA VAL A 86 8.12 14.87 3.22
C VAL A 86 8.21 15.31 4.68
N LYS A 87 8.84 16.45 4.95
CA LYS A 87 9.02 16.98 6.32
C LYS A 87 8.47 18.39 6.42
N VAL A 88 7.59 18.60 7.39
CA VAL A 88 7.10 19.94 7.76
C VAL A 88 8.25 20.83 8.21
N GLY A 89 8.23 22.08 7.80
CA GLY A 89 9.22 23.07 8.15
C GLY A 89 9.74 23.89 6.97
N LYS A 90 10.71 24.74 7.27
CA LYS A 90 11.41 25.53 6.26
C LYS A 90 12.63 24.76 5.76
N HIS A 91 12.72 24.56 4.45
CA HIS A 91 13.77 23.79 3.80
C HIS A 91 14.41 24.58 2.67
N THR A 92 15.68 24.36 2.42
CA THR A 92 16.37 24.81 1.21
C THR A 92 16.61 23.56 0.35
N LEU A 93 16.12 23.59 -0.88
CA LEU A 93 16.34 22.55 -1.89
C LEU A 93 17.42 23.03 -2.85
N THR A 94 18.34 22.14 -3.25
CA THR A 94 19.39 22.43 -4.23
C THR A 94 19.16 21.60 -5.47
N PHE A 95 18.79 22.26 -6.57
CA PHE A 95 18.60 21.63 -7.87
C PHE A 95 19.90 21.60 -8.64
N ASN A 96 20.24 20.46 -9.23
CA ASN A 96 21.43 20.27 -10.05
C ASN A 96 21.02 19.80 -11.45
N HIS A 97 21.51 20.47 -12.48
CA HIS A 97 21.23 20.11 -13.86
C HIS A 97 22.38 20.52 -14.76
N LYS A 98 22.89 19.57 -15.57
CA LYS A 98 23.98 19.79 -16.55
C LYS A 98 25.22 20.49 -15.97
N GLY A 99 25.54 20.25 -14.68
CA GLY A 99 26.69 20.84 -13.99
C GLY A 99 26.45 22.22 -13.40
N PHE A 100 25.24 22.74 -13.45
CA PHE A 100 24.80 23.98 -12.78
C PHE A 100 23.87 23.66 -11.62
N SER A 101 23.82 24.54 -10.63
CA SER A 101 22.94 24.41 -9.49
C SER A 101 22.21 25.70 -9.18
N CYS A 102 21.00 25.61 -8.65
CA CYS A 102 20.25 26.72 -8.05
C CYS A 102 19.56 26.24 -6.77
N GLN A 103 19.19 27.18 -5.91
CA GLN A 103 18.56 26.90 -4.63
C GLN A 103 17.17 27.54 -4.57
N PHE A 104 16.27 26.89 -3.87
CA PHE A 104 14.93 27.38 -3.60
C PHE A 104 14.56 27.12 -2.13
N GLU A 105 14.05 28.14 -1.46
CA GLU A 105 13.50 28.01 -0.12
C GLU A 105 12.00 27.67 -0.19
N ILE A 106 11.62 26.58 0.47
CA ILE A 106 10.23 26.13 0.56
C ILE A 106 9.84 25.97 2.03
N THR A 107 8.64 26.41 2.37
CA THR A 107 8.02 26.15 3.66
C THR A 107 6.91 25.12 3.46
N ILE A 108 7.04 23.98 4.09
CA ILE A 108 6.05 22.90 4.06
C ILE A 108 5.27 22.96 5.37
N ASN A 109 3.97 23.18 5.28
CA ASN A 109 3.07 23.35 6.42
C ASN A 109 2.16 22.13 6.59
N ASN A 110 1.70 21.87 7.81
CA ASN A 110 0.56 21.01 8.02
C ASN A 110 -0.73 21.69 7.50
N PRO A 111 -1.78 20.92 7.15
CA PRO A 111 -3.10 21.49 6.91
C PRO A 111 -3.61 22.26 8.14
N SER A 112 -4.48 23.25 7.95
CA SER A 112 -5.11 23.93 9.08
C SER A 112 -6.10 22.99 9.80
N SER A 113 -6.39 23.23 11.09
CA SER A 113 -7.39 22.47 11.84
C SER A 113 -8.77 22.50 11.17
N ASP A 114 -9.16 23.63 10.59
CA ASP A 114 -10.44 23.77 9.88
C ASP A 114 -10.47 22.89 8.61
N ASP A 115 -9.40 22.90 7.81
CA ASP A 115 -9.29 22.06 6.61
C ASP A 115 -9.27 20.56 6.99
N ILE A 116 -8.60 20.21 8.08
CA ILE A 116 -8.55 18.83 8.59
C ILE A 116 -9.96 18.36 9.01
N ILE A 117 -10.70 19.19 9.75
CA ILE A 117 -12.05 18.83 10.19
C ILE A 117 -13.02 18.74 9.00
N GLU A 118 -12.95 19.65 8.03
CA GLU A 118 -13.75 19.56 6.79
C GLU A 118 -13.43 18.27 6.02
N TYR A 119 -12.15 17.90 5.97
CA TYR A 119 -11.73 16.66 5.33
C TYR A 119 -12.25 15.42 6.07
N ILE A 120 -12.18 15.39 7.39
CA ILE A 120 -12.76 14.35 8.24
C ILE A 120 -14.27 14.20 7.98
N ASP A 121 -15.02 15.30 7.92
CA ASP A 121 -16.47 15.30 7.63
C ASP A 121 -16.78 14.70 6.26
N LYS A 122 -15.98 15.03 5.26
CA LYS A 122 -16.10 14.48 3.91
C LYS A 122 -15.86 12.96 3.90
N VAL A 123 -14.82 12.48 4.58
CA VAL A 123 -14.52 11.04 4.68
C VAL A 123 -15.62 10.31 5.43
N ALA A 124 -16.10 10.88 6.54
CA ALA A 124 -17.18 10.31 7.35
C ALA A 124 -18.49 10.17 6.56
N SER A 125 -18.81 11.13 5.68
CA SER A 125 -20.01 11.07 4.82
C SER A 125 -20.03 9.87 3.87
N GLY A 126 -18.88 9.28 3.61
CA GLY A 126 -18.71 8.09 2.78
C GLY A 126 -18.61 6.79 3.57
N LEU A 127 -18.79 6.80 4.90
CA LEU A 127 -18.86 5.59 5.72
C LEU A 127 -20.27 5.05 5.76
N THR A 128 -20.38 3.73 5.71
CA THR A 128 -21.68 3.04 5.80
C THR A 128 -21.56 1.82 6.70
N VAL A 129 -22.62 1.53 7.44
CA VAL A 129 -22.81 0.31 8.18
C VAL A 129 -24.19 -0.29 7.81
N PRO A 130 -24.42 -1.60 7.98
CA PRO A 130 -25.74 -2.18 7.79
C PRO A 130 -26.76 -1.53 8.73
N THR A 131 -27.95 -1.19 8.24
CA THR A 131 -29.02 -0.67 9.09
C THR A 131 -29.68 -1.76 9.93
N LYS A 132 -29.65 -3.02 9.43
CA LYS A 132 -30.13 -4.22 10.14
C LYS A 132 -29.32 -5.42 9.67
N THR A 133 -28.76 -6.21 10.60
CA THR A 133 -28.01 -7.42 10.30
C THR A 133 -27.97 -8.38 11.48
N LYS A 134 -27.89 -9.67 11.16
CA LYS A 134 -27.58 -10.76 12.10
C LYS A 134 -26.20 -11.36 11.85
N GLU A 135 -25.51 -10.89 10.82
CA GLU A 135 -24.21 -11.39 10.38
C GLU A 135 -23.12 -10.38 10.73
N ASP A 136 -21.95 -10.89 10.96
CA ASP A 136 -20.74 -10.07 11.09
C ASP A 136 -20.54 -9.22 9.84
N PHE A 137 -19.95 -8.05 10.01
CA PHE A 137 -19.64 -7.17 8.90
C PHE A 137 -18.34 -6.42 9.11
N SER A 138 -17.73 -6.03 8.00
CA SER A 138 -16.48 -5.29 8.02
C SER A 138 -16.70 -3.82 8.32
N LEU A 139 -15.79 -3.24 9.09
CA LEU A 139 -15.71 -1.83 9.39
C LEU A 139 -14.49 -1.23 8.70
N VAL A 140 -14.68 -0.08 8.09
CA VAL A 140 -13.55 0.68 7.54
C VAL A 140 -12.77 1.30 8.70
N THR A 141 -11.52 0.90 8.87
CA THR A 141 -10.63 1.44 9.92
C THR A 141 -9.62 2.45 9.38
N PHE A 142 -9.53 2.56 8.06
CA PHE A 142 -8.71 3.55 7.38
C PHE A 142 -9.30 3.89 6.02
N LYS A 143 -9.40 5.17 5.70
CA LYS A 143 -9.90 5.64 4.41
C LYS A 143 -9.35 7.03 4.11
N ASP A 144 -8.83 7.23 2.92
CA ASP A 144 -8.35 8.52 2.44
C ASP A 144 -7.38 9.19 3.43
N ASN A 145 -6.41 8.43 3.97
CA ASN A 145 -5.45 8.87 4.99
C ASN A 145 -6.06 9.24 6.37
N VAL A 146 -7.33 8.94 6.60
CA VAL A 146 -8.00 9.13 7.89
C VAL A 146 -8.06 7.80 8.65
N SER A 147 -7.54 7.78 9.87
CA SER A 147 -7.68 6.66 10.80
C SER A 147 -9.09 6.63 11.38
N ILE A 148 -9.66 5.45 11.50
CA ILE A 148 -11.02 5.28 11.99
C ILE A 148 -11.02 4.19 13.07
N GLU A 149 -11.30 4.59 14.30
CA GLU A 149 -11.48 3.67 15.43
C GLU A 149 -12.97 3.52 15.70
N TRP A 150 -13.39 2.27 15.94
CA TRP A 150 -14.79 1.96 16.19
C TRP A 150 -15.00 1.46 17.59
N THR A 151 -16.11 1.89 18.21
CA THR A 151 -16.60 1.37 19.48
C THR A 151 -18.08 1.03 19.38
N SER A 152 -18.54 0.13 20.25
CA SER A 152 -19.95 -0.25 20.36
C SER A 152 -20.45 0.06 21.76
N ASN A 153 -21.68 0.54 21.86
CA ASN A 153 -22.32 0.81 23.13
C ASN A 153 -23.00 -0.43 23.79
N ARG A 154 -22.98 -1.58 23.05
CA ARG A 154 -23.66 -2.81 23.51
C ARG A 154 -22.87 -4.05 23.09
N GLU A 155 -23.02 -5.13 23.85
CA GLU A 155 -22.34 -6.41 23.64
C GLU A 155 -22.88 -7.24 22.48
N GLU A 156 -24.08 -6.91 21.98
CA GLU A 156 -24.66 -7.56 20.80
C GLU A 156 -23.88 -7.29 19.53
N ILE A 157 -23.06 -6.21 19.51
CA ILE A 157 -22.01 -6.03 18.52
C ILE A 157 -20.70 -5.72 19.24
N THR A 158 -19.72 -6.59 19.10
CA THR A 158 -18.36 -6.37 19.60
C THR A 158 -17.43 -6.02 18.44
N ILE A 159 -16.52 -5.10 18.69
CA ILE A 159 -15.56 -4.66 17.67
C ILE A 159 -14.25 -5.43 17.86
N ASN A 160 -13.85 -6.16 16.83
CA ASN A 160 -12.55 -6.83 16.76
C ASN A 160 -11.81 -6.29 15.56
N LYS A 161 -10.89 -5.34 15.79
CA LYS A 161 -10.14 -4.61 14.74
C LYS A 161 -11.10 -3.93 13.74
N ASN A 162 -11.15 -4.45 12.51
CA ASN A 162 -11.99 -3.97 11.42
C ASN A 162 -13.30 -4.76 11.26
N LYS A 163 -13.61 -5.65 12.19
CA LYS A 163 -14.79 -6.52 12.12
C LYS A 163 -15.74 -6.22 13.26
N ALA A 164 -16.99 -5.96 12.93
CA ALA A 164 -18.11 -5.98 13.87
C ALA A 164 -18.63 -7.41 13.97
N VAL A 165 -18.43 -8.03 15.12
CA VAL A 165 -18.91 -9.38 15.41
C VAL A 165 -20.27 -9.27 16.05
N VAL A 166 -21.28 -9.82 15.41
CA VAL A 166 -22.68 -9.75 15.82
C VAL A 166 -23.05 -10.98 16.65
N LYS A 167 -23.48 -10.75 17.87
CA LYS A 167 -24.08 -11.78 18.73
C LYS A 167 -25.60 -11.65 18.68
N ASN A 168 -26.23 -12.61 18.06
CA ASN A 168 -27.67 -12.64 17.93
C ASN A 168 -28.26 -13.71 18.87
N GLU A 169 -28.32 -13.37 20.18
CA GLU A 169 -28.78 -14.27 21.24
C GLU A 169 -30.05 -13.76 21.92
N THR A 170 -30.61 -12.62 21.48
CA THR A 170 -31.78 -11.99 22.09
C THR A 170 -33.06 -12.35 21.37
N GLU A 171 -34.17 -12.50 22.07
CA GLU A 171 -35.48 -12.80 21.49
C GLU A 171 -36.07 -11.60 20.72
N ASN A 172 -35.63 -10.38 21.01
CA ASN A 172 -36.13 -9.15 20.42
C ASN A 172 -35.04 -8.40 19.63
N ASP A 173 -35.47 -7.60 18.67
CA ASP A 173 -34.59 -6.67 17.95
C ASP A 173 -33.90 -5.71 18.92
N VAL A 174 -32.60 -5.58 18.80
CA VAL A 174 -31.79 -4.69 19.62
C VAL A 174 -31.14 -3.60 18.74
N VAL A 175 -31.31 -2.34 19.15
CA VAL A 175 -30.62 -1.22 18.50
C VAL A 175 -29.25 -1.03 19.16
N VAL A 176 -28.21 -1.19 18.38
CA VAL A 176 -26.81 -0.98 18.76
C VAL A 176 -26.28 0.29 18.11
N ARG A 177 -25.61 1.15 18.89
CA ARG A 177 -24.95 2.34 18.38
C ARG A 177 -23.45 2.09 18.28
N LEU A 178 -22.93 2.23 17.08
CA LEU A 178 -21.49 2.22 16.79
C LEU A 178 -21.00 3.65 16.70
N THR A 179 -19.89 3.96 17.37
CA THR A 179 -19.22 5.25 17.28
C THR A 179 -17.91 5.08 16.51
N ALA A 180 -17.77 5.83 15.42
CA ALA A 180 -16.54 5.95 14.65
C ALA A 180 -15.79 7.21 15.08
N THR A 181 -14.58 7.07 15.62
CA THR A 181 -13.66 8.18 15.88
C THR A 181 -12.70 8.30 14.71
N LEU A 182 -12.87 9.32 13.91
CA LEU A 182 -12.03 9.62 12.76
C LEU A 182 -10.89 10.54 13.17
N THR A 183 -9.67 10.15 12.88
CA THR A 183 -8.47 10.94 13.19
C THR A 183 -7.66 11.21 11.94
N TYR A 184 -7.34 12.46 11.69
CA TYR A 184 -6.47 12.91 10.61
C TYR A 184 -5.50 13.95 11.16
N TYR A 185 -4.19 13.76 10.95
CA TYR A 185 -3.14 14.50 11.65
C TYR A 185 -3.36 14.46 13.18
N ASN A 186 -3.59 15.62 13.79
CA ASN A 186 -3.78 15.79 15.24
C ASN A 186 -5.22 16.15 15.63
N GLU A 187 -6.15 16.09 14.68
CA GLU A 187 -7.57 16.35 14.94
C GLU A 187 -8.38 15.05 14.89
N SER A 188 -9.40 14.97 15.73
CA SER A 188 -10.31 13.82 15.80
C SER A 188 -11.75 14.29 15.92
N LYS A 189 -12.67 13.52 15.32
CA LYS A 189 -14.11 13.76 15.39
C LYS A 189 -14.89 12.45 15.41
N GLU A 190 -15.96 12.41 16.19
CA GLU A 190 -16.81 11.23 16.37
C GLU A 190 -18.09 11.31 15.53
N PHE A 191 -18.51 10.15 15.03
CA PHE A 191 -19.73 9.96 14.25
C PHE A 191 -20.47 8.70 14.73
N GLU A 192 -21.78 8.80 14.88
CA GLU A 192 -22.61 7.71 15.37
C GLU A 192 -23.39 7.02 14.23
N PHE A 193 -23.50 5.71 14.32
CA PHE A 193 -24.23 4.85 13.39
C PHE A 193 -25.11 3.88 14.16
N GLU A 194 -26.37 3.73 13.75
CA GLU A 194 -27.28 2.79 14.39
C GLU A 194 -27.41 1.52 13.54
N VAL A 195 -27.30 0.37 14.22
CA VAL A 195 -27.44 -0.96 13.64
C VAL A 195 -28.48 -1.74 14.43
N ILE A 196 -29.46 -2.32 13.77
CA ILE A 196 -30.45 -3.19 14.40
C ILE A 196 -29.95 -4.65 14.30
N VAL A 197 -29.75 -5.28 15.46
CA VAL A 197 -29.53 -6.73 15.56
C VAL A 197 -30.90 -7.37 15.76
N PRO A 198 -31.42 -8.15 14.76
CA PRO A 198 -32.74 -8.76 14.89
C PRO A 198 -32.76 -9.87 15.95
N GLY A 199 -33.88 -10.06 16.60
CA GLY A 199 -34.09 -11.19 17.48
C GLY A 199 -34.10 -12.54 16.75
N VAL A 200 -33.85 -13.62 17.48
CA VAL A 200 -33.68 -14.98 16.88
C VAL A 200 -34.93 -15.81 16.98
N GLU A 201 -35.36 -16.37 15.85
CA GLU A 201 -36.09 -17.65 15.89
C GLU A 201 -35.06 -18.79 15.97
N HIS A 202 -35.33 -19.77 16.85
CA HIS A 202 -34.43 -20.92 17.04
C HIS A 202 -34.22 -21.70 15.71
N VAL A 203 -33.00 -21.65 15.19
CA VAL A 203 -32.59 -22.41 13.97
C VAL A 203 -31.67 -23.55 14.41
N HIS A 204 -31.99 -24.77 13.96
CA HIS A 204 -31.13 -25.92 14.23
C HIS A 204 -29.81 -25.80 13.48
N VAL A 205 -28.70 -25.76 14.23
CA VAL A 205 -27.32 -25.86 13.68
C VAL A 205 -26.79 -27.25 14.06
N PHE A 206 -26.51 -28.02 13.01
CA PHE A 206 -25.98 -29.38 13.17
C PHE A 206 -24.44 -29.34 13.13
N VAL A 207 -23.78 -29.88 14.17
CA VAL A 207 -22.34 -30.11 14.23
C VAL A 207 -22.14 -31.63 14.28
N GLU A 208 -21.36 -32.16 13.34
CA GLU A 208 -21.21 -33.63 13.16
C GLU A 208 -22.55 -34.39 13.08
N GLY A 209 -23.52 -33.74 12.45
CA GLY A 209 -24.85 -34.33 12.21
C GLY A 209 -25.83 -34.23 13.39
N GLU A 210 -25.52 -33.50 14.48
CA GLU A 210 -26.40 -33.33 15.63
C GLU A 210 -26.48 -31.87 16.11
N CYS A 211 -27.69 -31.37 16.34
CA CYS A 211 -27.93 -30.04 16.91
C CYS A 211 -27.80 -30.06 18.45
N SER A 212 -27.34 -28.95 19.04
CA SER A 212 -27.27 -28.81 20.51
C SER A 212 -28.61 -29.00 21.24
N CYS A 213 -29.75 -28.97 20.54
CA CYS A 213 -31.06 -29.32 21.01
C CYS A 213 -31.39 -30.82 20.89
N GLY A 214 -30.51 -31.63 20.29
CA GLY A 214 -30.66 -33.08 20.15
C GLY A 214 -31.32 -33.54 18.82
N GLU A 215 -31.61 -32.64 17.89
CA GLU A 215 -32.17 -33.00 16.60
C GLU A 215 -31.05 -33.37 15.60
N LYS A 216 -31.30 -34.41 14.78
CA LYS A 216 -30.30 -34.96 13.82
C LYS A 216 -30.52 -34.45 12.40
N ASP A 217 -29.42 -34.12 11.70
CA ASP A 217 -29.46 -33.72 10.28
C ASP A 217 -29.77 -34.90 9.37
N PRO A 218 -30.88 -34.86 8.60
CA PRO A 218 -31.24 -35.95 7.69
C PRO A 218 -30.36 -36.08 6.44
N ASN A 219 -29.40 -35.15 6.22
CA ASN A 219 -28.56 -35.06 5.01
C ASN A 219 -27.07 -35.25 5.26
N TYR A 220 -26.65 -35.73 6.42
CA TYR A 220 -25.23 -35.93 6.74
C TYR A 220 -24.58 -37.00 5.86
N VAL A 221 -23.51 -36.64 5.11
CA VAL A 221 -22.73 -37.53 4.24
C VAL A 221 -21.24 -37.35 4.49
N GLU A 222 -20.51 -38.44 4.55
CA GLU A 222 -19.11 -38.53 4.93
C GLU A 222 -18.13 -38.30 3.74
N HIS A 223 -17.13 -37.48 3.95
CA HIS A 223 -15.80 -37.31 3.34
C HIS A 223 -15.61 -37.28 1.78
N THR A 224 -15.02 -36.15 1.30
CA THR A 224 -14.50 -36.01 -0.09
C THR A 224 -12.97 -35.78 -0.02
N HIS A 225 -12.21 -36.47 -0.90
CA HIS A 225 -10.76 -36.35 -0.95
C HIS A 225 -10.30 -35.01 -1.52
N VAL A 226 -9.43 -34.31 -0.78
CA VAL A 226 -8.67 -33.15 -1.24
C VAL A 226 -7.19 -33.48 -1.17
N PHE A 227 -6.48 -33.38 -2.30
CA PHE A 227 -5.07 -33.70 -2.40
C PHE A 227 -4.21 -32.46 -2.21
N ILE A 228 -3.21 -32.52 -1.32
CA ILE A 228 -2.21 -31.47 -1.07
C ILE A 228 -0.83 -32.09 -1.26
N ASN A 229 0.03 -31.49 -2.08
CA ASN A 229 1.32 -32.06 -2.49
C ASN A 229 1.20 -33.51 -2.99
N GLY A 230 0.16 -33.76 -3.76
CA GLY A 230 -0.09 -35.09 -4.30
C GLY A 230 -0.61 -36.12 -3.29
N LYS A 231 -0.97 -35.74 -2.04
CA LYS A 231 -1.52 -36.63 -1.02
C LYS A 231 -2.74 -36.06 -0.30
N CYS A 232 -3.76 -36.88 -0.07
CA CYS A 232 -4.88 -36.58 0.80
C CYS A 232 -4.56 -36.90 2.26
N THR A 233 -5.17 -36.21 3.22
CA THR A 233 -5.04 -36.46 4.67
C THR A 233 -5.41 -37.88 5.06
N CYS A 234 -6.20 -38.61 4.25
CA CYS A 234 -6.49 -40.03 4.41
C CYS A 234 -5.37 -40.98 3.88
N GLY A 235 -4.31 -40.43 3.24
CA GLY A 235 -3.17 -41.16 2.72
C GLY A 235 -3.23 -41.52 1.23
N GLU A 236 -4.30 -41.14 0.50
CA GLU A 236 -4.42 -41.38 -0.93
C GLU A 236 -3.58 -40.37 -1.75
N VAL A 237 -2.96 -40.81 -2.85
CA VAL A 237 -2.00 -40.03 -3.68
C VAL A 237 -2.69 -39.60 -4.98
N ASP A 238 -2.52 -38.35 -5.38
CA ASP A 238 -2.99 -37.82 -6.66
C ASP A 238 -2.21 -38.46 -7.82
N PRO A 239 -2.87 -39.16 -8.75
CA PRO A 239 -2.22 -39.81 -9.87
C PRO A 239 -1.64 -38.85 -10.93
N ASN A 240 -1.91 -37.53 -10.83
CA ASN A 240 -1.45 -36.52 -11.79
C ASN A 240 -0.33 -35.61 -11.22
N TYR A 241 0.19 -35.87 -10.05
CA TYR A 241 1.26 -35.06 -9.42
C TYR A 241 2.61 -35.26 -10.12
N THR A 242 3.26 -34.17 -10.54
CA THR A 242 4.63 -34.15 -11.10
C THR A 242 5.48 -33.06 -10.44
N GLU A 243 6.67 -33.42 -9.98
CA GLU A 243 7.66 -32.55 -9.29
C GLU A 243 8.48 -31.67 -10.27
N GLU A 244 7.88 -30.93 -11.17
CA GLU A 244 8.64 -30.06 -12.10
C GLU A 244 8.22 -28.59 -12.05
N ASN A 245 8.71 -27.85 -11.04
CA ASN A 245 8.85 -26.39 -11.15
C ASN A 245 10.20 -25.98 -10.54
N LEU A 246 11.14 -25.63 -11.39
CA LEU A 246 12.49 -25.23 -11.01
C LEU A 246 12.51 -23.72 -10.74
N ASN A 247 12.46 -23.32 -9.47
CA ASN A 247 12.87 -21.99 -9.05
C ASN A 247 14.37 -21.81 -9.31
N VAL A 248 14.79 -20.62 -9.72
CA VAL A 248 16.21 -20.28 -9.84
C VAL A 248 16.82 -20.27 -8.44
N PRO A 249 17.81 -21.14 -8.11
CA PRO A 249 18.35 -21.19 -6.78
C PRO A 249 19.08 -19.91 -6.41
N TYR A 250 18.80 -19.36 -5.23
CA TYR A 250 19.61 -18.28 -4.68
C TYR A 250 21.06 -18.74 -4.41
N THR A 251 22.03 -17.99 -4.90
CA THR A 251 23.47 -18.34 -4.80
C THR A 251 24.29 -17.35 -3.95
N GLY A 252 23.62 -16.38 -3.31
CA GLY A 252 24.28 -15.38 -2.45
C GLY A 252 24.61 -15.91 -1.05
N THR A 253 25.19 -15.04 -0.23
CA THR A 253 25.70 -15.37 1.12
C THR A 253 24.81 -14.86 2.26
N TYR A 254 23.64 -14.33 1.96
CA TYR A 254 22.74 -13.70 2.95
C TYR A 254 22.33 -14.68 4.07
N TYR A 255 22.18 -15.95 3.74
CA TYR A 255 21.72 -17.00 4.65
C TYR A 255 22.85 -17.80 5.32
N ASP A 256 24.12 -17.52 5.03
CA ASP A 256 25.27 -18.33 5.51
C ASP A 256 25.36 -18.44 7.05
N SER A 257 24.81 -17.46 7.77
CA SER A 257 24.81 -17.44 9.24
C SER A 257 23.58 -18.11 9.87
N SER A 258 22.63 -18.59 9.08
CA SER A 258 21.34 -19.13 9.53
C SER A 258 21.26 -20.63 9.31
N ASN A 259 20.54 -21.31 10.19
CA ASN A 259 20.26 -22.74 10.00
C ASN A 259 18.96 -22.90 9.20
N LEU A 260 19.08 -23.20 7.91
CA LEU A 260 17.95 -23.39 7.00
C LEU A 260 17.44 -24.86 6.94
N GLU A 261 18.11 -25.78 7.65
CA GLU A 261 17.71 -27.21 7.75
C GLU A 261 16.68 -27.45 8.88
N LEU A 262 15.99 -26.40 9.32
CA LEU A 262 14.94 -26.47 10.33
C LEU A 262 13.58 -26.68 9.68
N ASP A 263 12.63 -27.20 10.44
CA ASP A 263 11.26 -27.45 9.99
C ASP A 263 10.27 -26.52 10.67
N ASP A 264 9.10 -26.34 10.08
CA ASP A 264 7.91 -25.72 10.65
C ASP A 264 8.20 -24.38 11.37
N ARG A 265 7.73 -24.30 12.60
CA ARG A 265 7.88 -23.11 13.46
C ARG A 265 9.36 -22.77 13.76
N ALA A 266 10.25 -23.75 13.76
CA ALA A 266 11.67 -23.50 14.04
C ALA A 266 12.32 -22.71 12.89
N LEU A 267 12.03 -23.09 11.65
CA LEU A 267 12.46 -22.36 10.45
C LEU A 267 11.85 -20.95 10.42
N LEU A 268 10.54 -20.82 10.69
CA LEU A 268 9.86 -19.52 10.76
C LEU A 268 10.56 -18.56 11.72
N LEU A 269 10.93 -19.04 12.93
CA LEU A 269 11.60 -18.21 13.95
C LEU A 269 13.03 -17.83 13.54
N GLU A 270 13.76 -18.73 12.89
CA GLU A 270 15.10 -18.46 12.36
C GLU A 270 15.04 -17.39 11.24
N LEU A 271 14.12 -17.54 10.28
CA LEU A 271 13.91 -16.56 9.23
C LEU A 271 13.48 -15.21 9.80
N ARG A 272 12.56 -15.20 10.78
CA ARG A 272 12.14 -13.97 11.47
C ARG A 272 13.33 -13.25 12.10
N LYS A 273 14.18 -13.99 12.79
CA LYS A 273 15.38 -13.43 13.40
C LYS A 273 16.30 -12.83 12.34
N LEU A 274 16.61 -13.58 11.29
CA LEU A 274 17.48 -13.12 10.20
C LEU A 274 16.94 -11.85 9.55
N ILE A 275 15.68 -11.86 9.10
CA ILE A 275 15.05 -10.71 8.43
C ILE A 275 15.02 -9.49 9.35
N THR A 276 14.82 -9.70 10.67
CA THR A 276 14.78 -8.61 11.64
C THR A 276 16.16 -8.00 11.86
N ASP A 277 17.16 -8.83 12.05
CA ASP A 277 18.53 -8.38 12.36
C ASP A 277 19.19 -7.69 11.15
N THR A 278 18.83 -8.10 9.95
CA THR A 278 19.38 -7.55 8.70
C THR A 278 18.61 -6.33 8.17
N HIS A 279 17.38 -6.09 8.65
CA HIS A 279 16.60 -4.89 8.28
C HIS A 279 17.18 -3.63 8.95
N THR A 280 18.30 -3.14 8.42
CA THR A 280 19.10 -2.08 9.03
C THR A 280 18.59 -0.66 8.72
N LYS A 281 17.81 -0.49 7.66
CA LYS A 281 17.24 0.80 7.26
C LYS A 281 15.73 0.69 7.06
N VAL A 282 14.98 1.16 8.03
CA VAL A 282 13.51 1.24 7.91
C VAL A 282 13.14 2.48 7.11
N VAL A 283 12.61 2.28 5.92
CA VAL A 283 12.15 3.33 5.01
C VAL A 283 10.86 3.95 5.53
N SER A 284 10.65 5.25 5.37
CA SER A 284 9.35 5.87 5.67
C SER A 284 8.38 5.73 4.49
N TYR A 285 7.09 5.78 4.78
CA TYR A 285 6.05 5.74 3.75
C TYR A 285 6.18 6.87 2.72
N GLY A 286 6.69 8.05 3.15
CA GLY A 286 6.99 9.15 2.25
C GLY A 286 8.20 8.90 1.35
N GLU A 287 9.26 8.24 1.87
CA GLU A 287 10.44 7.87 1.07
C GLU A 287 10.12 6.77 0.06
N ALA A 288 9.26 5.81 0.41
CA ALA A 288 8.91 4.68 -0.46
C ALA A 288 8.48 5.11 -1.88
N ARG A 289 7.74 6.22 -2.02
CA ARG A 289 7.30 6.73 -3.33
C ARG A 289 8.42 7.18 -4.29
N TYR A 290 9.65 7.29 -3.78
CA TYR A 290 10.84 7.64 -4.55
C TYR A 290 11.84 6.49 -4.69
N LEU A 291 11.56 5.39 -4.01
CA LEU A 291 12.39 4.20 -4.02
C LEU A 291 11.75 3.06 -4.81
N LEU A 292 10.43 3.14 -5.02
CA LEU A 292 9.70 2.12 -5.78
C LEU A 292 10.00 2.18 -7.28
N ASP A 293 10.55 3.26 -7.81
CA ASP A 293 11.07 3.29 -9.18
C ASP A 293 12.40 2.53 -9.31
N ASP A 294 13.18 2.43 -8.23
CA ASP A 294 14.39 1.63 -8.19
C ASP A 294 14.08 0.13 -7.97
N THR A 295 13.09 -0.19 -7.10
CA THR A 295 12.78 -1.58 -6.75
C THR A 295 11.79 -2.26 -7.68
N ASP A 296 10.88 -1.53 -8.28
CA ASP A 296 9.78 -2.03 -9.12
C ASP A 296 9.93 -1.58 -10.58
N GLY A 297 11.15 -1.23 -10.99
CA GLY A 297 11.49 -0.88 -12.37
C GLY A 297 11.17 -2.02 -13.33
N ALA A 298 10.61 -1.69 -14.50
CA ALA A 298 10.30 -2.70 -15.50
C ALA A 298 11.54 -3.08 -16.30
N GLU A 299 11.84 -4.36 -16.46
CA GLU A 299 12.95 -4.88 -17.27
C GLU A 299 12.98 -4.29 -18.68
N SER A 300 11.81 -4.12 -19.31
CA SER A 300 11.70 -3.63 -20.68
C SER A 300 11.90 -2.13 -20.82
N ASP A 301 11.81 -1.35 -19.74
CA ASP A 301 11.91 0.11 -19.75
C ASP A 301 12.14 0.65 -18.33
N GLU A 302 13.38 0.87 -17.94
CA GLU A 302 13.78 1.40 -16.61
C GLU A 302 13.13 2.74 -16.22
N SER A 303 12.49 3.45 -17.15
CA SER A 303 11.72 4.66 -16.85
C SER A 303 10.31 4.37 -16.32
N LYS A 304 9.92 3.11 -16.22
CA LYS A 304 8.61 2.64 -15.81
C LYS A 304 8.69 1.71 -14.61
N VAL A 305 7.61 1.68 -13.85
CA VAL A 305 7.36 0.68 -12.82
C VAL A 305 6.24 -0.25 -13.24
N GLN A 306 6.28 -1.47 -12.72
CA GLN A 306 5.28 -2.50 -12.95
C GLN A 306 4.31 -2.56 -11.77
N GLY A 307 3.00 -2.53 -12.05
CA GLY A 307 1.95 -2.72 -11.04
C GLY A 307 1.93 -4.16 -10.53
N ILE A 308 1.76 -4.33 -9.21
CA ILE A 308 1.83 -5.67 -8.58
C ILE A 308 0.77 -6.65 -9.11
N TYR A 309 -0.48 -6.24 -9.20
CA TYR A 309 -1.56 -7.16 -9.60
C TYR A 309 -1.82 -7.15 -11.09
N SER A 310 -1.78 -5.96 -11.68
CA SER A 310 -2.11 -5.75 -13.09
C SER A 310 -0.94 -5.95 -14.02
N GLN A 311 0.29 -5.91 -13.50
CA GLN A 311 1.56 -5.87 -14.23
C GLN A 311 1.59 -4.81 -15.35
N VAL A 312 0.75 -3.80 -15.24
CA VAL A 312 0.70 -2.69 -16.20
C VAL A 312 1.87 -1.77 -15.95
N LEU A 313 2.58 -1.43 -17.03
CA LEU A 313 3.71 -0.52 -16.98
C LEU A 313 3.25 0.94 -17.01
N VAL A 314 3.64 1.69 -15.98
CA VAL A 314 3.37 3.13 -15.86
C VAL A 314 4.67 3.89 -15.63
N SER A 315 4.65 5.24 -15.81
CA SER A 315 5.85 6.06 -15.54
C SER A 315 6.33 5.86 -14.10
N GLY A 316 7.61 5.52 -13.90
CA GLY A 316 8.22 5.33 -12.58
C GLY A 316 8.25 6.59 -11.72
N VAL A 317 8.30 7.77 -12.35
CA VAL A 317 8.33 9.03 -11.62
C VAL A 317 7.04 9.27 -10.84
N TRP A 318 7.15 9.45 -9.52
CA TRP A 318 6.00 9.77 -8.66
C TRP A 318 5.33 11.09 -9.04
N ASP A 319 4.02 11.06 -9.28
CA ASP A 319 3.22 12.21 -9.76
C ASP A 319 2.06 12.60 -8.82
N GLY A 320 2.23 12.32 -7.54
CA GLY A 320 1.17 12.56 -6.57
C GLY A 320 0.10 11.47 -6.57
N GLY A 321 0.40 10.30 -7.14
CA GLY A 321 -0.53 9.17 -7.18
C GLY A 321 -1.48 9.15 -8.37
N ASN A 322 -1.21 9.95 -9.42
CA ASN A 322 -2.08 9.98 -10.60
C ASN A 322 -1.80 8.83 -11.59
N SER A 323 -0.53 8.42 -11.74
CA SER A 323 -0.14 7.30 -12.61
C SER A 323 -0.15 5.97 -11.88
N TRP A 324 0.26 5.97 -10.62
CA TRP A 324 0.25 4.80 -9.74
C TRP A 324 0.16 5.21 -8.28
N ASN A 325 -0.40 4.35 -7.46
CA ASN A 325 -0.49 4.46 -6.01
C ASN A 325 0.45 3.45 -5.35
N ARG A 326 0.77 3.69 -4.07
CA ARG A 326 1.43 2.72 -3.22
C ARG A 326 0.39 1.75 -2.69
N GLU A 327 0.41 0.54 -3.19
CA GLU A 327 -0.44 -0.55 -2.74
C GLU A 327 0.12 -1.19 -1.48
N HIS A 328 -0.73 -1.44 -0.50
CA HIS A 328 -0.46 -2.30 0.64
C HIS A 328 -1.02 -3.70 0.36
N VAL A 329 -0.16 -4.65 0.00
CA VAL A 329 -0.59 -6.02 -0.33
C VAL A 329 -1.34 -6.66 0.84
N TRP A 330 -0.86 -6.50 2.08
CA TRP A 330 -1.69 -6.67 3.26
C TRP A 330 -2.40 -5.34 3.54
N PRO A 331 -3.72 -5.26 3.38
CA PRO A 331 -4.43 -3.99 3.54
C PRO A 331 -4.20 -3.38 4.90
N GLN A 332 -3.94 -2.08 4.94
CA GLN A 332 -3.69 -1.37 6.19
C GLN A 332 -4.85 -1.50 7.17
N SER A 333 -6.09 -1.51 6.69
CA SER A 333 -7.29 -1.68 7.51
C SER A 333 -7.41 -3.06 8.15
N LEU A 334 -6.72 -4.06 7.64
CA LEU A 334 -6.69 -5.44 8.12
C LEU A 334 -5.36 -5.80 8.79
N GLY A 335 -4.38 -4.89 8.74
CA GLY A 335 -3.05 -5.10 9.29
C GLY A 335 -2.95 -4.73 10.77
N TRP A 336 -1.78 -5.03 11.35
CA TRP A 336 -1.39 -4.78 12.73
C TRP A 336 -0.48 -3.56 12.88
N PHE A 337 -0.23 -2.84 11.80
CA PHE A 337 0.65 -1.69 11.77
C PHE A 337 -0.15 -0.38 11.81
N ASP A 338 0.49 0.66 12.34
CA ASP A 338 -0.10 1.98 12.47
C ASP A 338 -0.50 2.59 11.12
N ASN A 339 -1.47 3.49 11.16
CA ASN A 339 -1.85 4.26 9.99
C ASN A 339 -0.65 4.99 9.39
N THR A 340 -0.44 4.78 8.09
CA THR A 340 0.69 5.35 7.38
C THR A 340 0.46 6.83 7.07
N ASN A 341 1.34 7.65 7.60
CA ASN A 341 1.58 9.02 7.10
C ASN A 341 3.00 9.09 6.52
N THR A 342 3.36 10.20 5.93
CA THR A 342 4.66 10.37 5.24
C THR A 342 5.89 10.06 6.10
N SER A 343 5.79 10.15 7.41
CA SER A 343 6.88 9.87 8.35
C SER A 343 6.83 8.47 8.95
N THR A 344 5.75 7.72 8.74
CA THR A 344 5.56 6.38 9.31
C THR A 344 6.65 5.43 8.82
N ARG A 345 7.23 4.66 9.75
CA ARG A 345 8.24 3.62 9.54
C ARG A 345 7.75 2.34 10.22
N SER A 346 7.14 1.46 9.45
CA SER A 346 6.50 0.24 9.97
C SER A 346 6.37 -0.81 8.86
N ALA A 347 5.68 -1.91 9.11
CA ALA A 347 5.29 -2.86 8.07
C ALA A 347 4.58 -2.17 6.89
N GLY A 348 3.82 -1.09 7.15
CA GLY A 348 3.13 -0.30 6.13
C GLY A 348 4.05 0.57 5.26
N SER A 349 5.36 0.56 5.48
CA SER A 349 6.34 1.28 4.66
C SER A 349 7.50 0.41 4.17
N ASP A 350 7.48 -0.88 4.49
CA ASP A 350 8.47 -1.85 4.05
C ASP A 350 8.42 -2.04 2.54
N LEU A 351 9.55 -1.95 1.85
CA LEU A 351 9.61 -2.09 0.38
C LEU A 351 9.32 -3.53 -0.09
N HIS A 352 9.47 -4.55 0.77
CA HIS A 352 8.98 -5.89 0.45
C HIS A 352 7.45 -5.98 0.50
N HIS A 353 6.79 -5.03 1.13
CA HIS A 353 5.34 -4.96 1.25
C HIS A 353 4.69 -4.00 0.26
N ILE A 354 5.20 -2.75 0.22
CA ILE A 354 4.60 -1.68 -0.60
C ILE A 354 5.00 -1.88 -2.05
N ARG A 355 4.01 -1.79 -2.93
CA ARG A 355 4.18 -1.95 -4.36
C ARG A 355 3.50 -0.82 -5.12
N PRO A 356 3.98 -0.44 -6.30
CA PRO A 356 3.19 0.39 -7.20
C PRO A 356 1.99 -0.38 -7.74
N GLU A 357 0.86 0.31 -7.92
CA GLU A 357 -0.29 -0.23 -8.64
C GLU A 357 -1.11 0.91 -9.27
N ASP A 358 -1.80 0.63 -10.37
CA ASP A 358 -2.73 1.57 -11.01
C ASP A 358 -3.79 2.05 -10.03
N PRO A 359 -4.12 3.35 -9.97
CA PRO A 359 -5.03 3.90 -8.96
C PRO A 359 -6.42 3.26 -8.97
N ASN A 360 -6.94 2.86 -10.13
CA ASN A 360 -8.24 2.20 -10.19
C ASN A 360 -8.19 0.74 -9.76
N VAL A 361 -7.11 0.03 -10.09
CA VAL A 361 -6.88 -1.35 -9.64
C VAL A 361 -6.73 -1.37 -8.13
N ASN A 362 -5.84 -0.54 -7.57
CA ASN A 362 -5.61 -0.39 -6.13
C ASN A 362 -6.92 -0.05 -5.39
N SER A 363 -7.66 0.98 -5.84
CA SER A 363 -8.92 1.37 -5.21
C SER A 363 -10.02 0.32 -5.36
N THR A 364 -10.01 -0.46 -6.44
CA THR A 364 -10.97 -1.55 -6.65
C THR A 364 -10.63 -2.74 -5.77
N ARG A 365 -9.35 -3.09 -5.64
CA ARG A 365 -8.89 -4.12 -4.70
C ARG A 365 -9.25 -3.71 -3.27
N ASN A 366 -8.96 -2.47 -2.85
CA ASN A 366 -9.27 -1.95 -1.52
C ASN A 366 -8.77 -2.90 -0.42
N ASN A 367 -9.66 -3.46 0.41
CA ASN A 367 -9.38 -4.50 1.40
C ASN A 367 -10.09 -5.82 1.09
N CYS A 368 -10.41 -6.08 -0.16
CA CYS A 368 -10.95 -7.37 -0.58
C CYS A 368 -9.95 -8.48 -0.25
N LYS A 369 -10.47 -9.64 0.15
CA LYS A 369 -9.65 -10.83 0.33
C LYS A 369 -9.18 -11.35 -1.02
N PHE A 370 -7.96 -11.83 -1.05
CA PHE A 370 -7.48 -12.61 -2.18
C PHE A 370 -8.21 -13.95 -2.24
N ALA A 371 -8.70 -14.29 -3.41
CA ALA A 371 -9.45 -15.52 -3.62
C ALA A 371 -9.39 -15.94 -5.09
N GLU A 372 -9.69 -17.20 -5.35
CA GLU A 372 -10.04 -17.69 -6.67
C GLU A 372 -11.55 -17.90 -6.76
N PHE A 373 -12.15 -17.54 -7.89
CA PHE A 373 -13.60 -17.68 -8.07
C PHE A 373 -14.00 -17.72 -9.54
N ASP A 374 -15.10 -18.41 -9.82
CA ASP A 374 -15.72 -18.39 -11.14
C ASP A 374 -16.53 -17.10 -11.34
N GLY A 375 -16.29 -16.41 -12.45
CA GLY A 375 -17.03 -15.20 -12.81
C GLY A 375 -16.41 -13.93 -12.23
N GLY A 376 -17.25 -12.98 -11.80
CA GLY A 376 -16.75 -11.69 -11.34
C GLY A 376 -16.61 -10.66 -12.47
N LYS A 377 -16.24 -9.45 -12.10
CA LYS A 377 -16.05 -8.34 -13.04
C LYS A 377 -14.57 -8.09 -13.21
N GLU A 378 -14.09 -8.09 -14.45
CA GLU A 378 -12.72 -7.70 -14.74
C GLU A 378 -12.46 -6.26 -14.31
N VAL A 379 -11.39 -6.08 -13.55
CA VAL A 379 -10.91 -4.78 -13.10
C VAL A 379 -10.16 -4.12 -14.26
N LYS A 380 -10.41 -2.84 -14.48
CA LYS A 380 -9.74 -2.08 -15.52
C LYS A 380 -8.73 -1.10 -14.90
N THR A 381 -7.71 -0.74 -15.65
CA THR A 381 -6.84 0.36 -15.26
C THR A 381 -7.62 1.68 -15.22
N SER A 382 -7.05 2.72 -14.61
CA SER A 382 -7.56 4.10 -14.65
C SER A 382 -7.74 4.64 -16.07
N LYS A 383 -7.05 4.06 -17.05
CA LYS A 383 -7.18 4.37 -18.49
C LYS A 383 -8.10 3.43 -19.25
N GLY A 384 -8.76 2.50 -18.55
CA GLY A 384 -9.73 1.56 -19.11
C GLY A 384 -9.15 0.31 -19.79
N ALA A 385 -7.85 0.06 -19.67
CA ALA A 385 -7.23 -1.16 -20.18
C ALA A 385 -7.60 -2.38 -19.32
N ALA A 386 -7.68 -3.56 -19.96
CA ALA A 386 -7.83 -4.84 -19.28
C ALA A 386 -6.61 -5.15 -18.42
N THR A 387 -6.81 -5.83 -17.27
CA THR A 387 -5.73 -6.14 -16.32
C THR A 387 -5.59 -7.64 -16.05
N GLY A 388 -6.55 -8.46 -16.44
CA GLY A 388 -6.60 -9.86 -16.02
C GLY A 388 -6.95 -10.07 -14.55
N CYS A 389 -7.13 -8.97 -13.77
CA CYS A 389 -7.60 -9.05 -12.40
C CYS A 389 -9.12 -9.04 -12.35
N TYR A 390 -9.70 -9.73 -11.38
CA TYR A 390 -11.15 -9.82 -11.24
C TYR A 390 -11.60 -9.47 -9.83
N ARG A 391 -12.85 -9.01 -9.71
CA ARG A 391 -13.50 -8.74 -8.42
C ARG A 391 -14.88 -9.34 -8.38
N LEU A 392 -15.20 -10.03 -7.27
CA LEU A 392 -16.52 -10.56 -6.95
C LEU A 392 -16.89 -10.22 -5.50
N GLY A 393 -17.77 -9.23 -5.30
CA GLY A 393 -18.10 -8.75 -3.95
C GLY A 393 -16.87 -8.20 -3.22
N ASP A 394 -16.51 -8.84 -2.10
CA ASP A 394 -15.33 -8.51 -1.29
C ASP A 394 -14.13 -9.44 -1.58
N LEU A 395 -14.16 -10.13 -2.71
CA LEU A 395 -13.07 -10.98 -3.19
C LEU A 395 -12.35 -10.30 -4.35
N PHE A 396 -11.04 -10.50 -4.41
CA PHE A 396 -10.19 -9.98 -5.49
C PHE A 396 -9.22 -11.08 -5.94
N GLU A 397 -9.19 -11.30 -7.24
CA GLU A 397 -8.27 -12.23 -7.89
C GLU A 397 -7.27 -11.42 -8.73
N PRO A 398 -5.95 -11.46 -8.41
CA PRO A 398 -4.92 -10.90 -9.28
C PRO A 398 -4.79 -11.76 -10.54
N GLN A 399 -4.15 -11.21 -11.58
CA GLN A 399 -3.83 -12.04 -12.75
C GLN A 399 -2.87 -13.17 -12.37
N ASP A 400 -2.86 -14.26 -13.14
CA ASP A 400 -2.17 -15.51 -12.79
C ASP A 400 -0.68 -15.32 -12.48
N SER A 401 0.04 -14.50 -13.27
CA SER A 401 1.45 -14.18 -13.09
C SER A 401 1.77 -13.19 -11.95
N ALA A 402 0.80 -12.86 -11.10
CA ALA A 402 0.98 -12.03 -9.90
C ALA A 402 0.48 -12.75 -8.64
N LYS A 403 0.00 -13.98 -8.77
CA LYS A 403 -0.51 -14.77 -7.66
C LYS A 403 0.62 -15.19 -6.72
N GLY A 404 1.71 -15.75 -7.28
CA GLY A 404 2.89 -16.14 -6.53
C GLY A 404 3.57 -14.96 -5.83
N ASP A 405 3.78 -13.85 -6.55
CA ASP A 405 4.30 -12.59 -5.98
C ASP A 405 3.50 -12.14 -4.76
N THR A 406 2.17 -12.16 -4.91
CA THR A 406 1.25 -11.78 -3.83
C THR A 406 1.40 -12.70 -2.62
N ALA A 407 1.45 -14.01 -2.84
CA ALA A 407 1.61 -15.01 -1.77
C ALA A 407 2.95 -14.82 -1.03
N ARG A 408 4.06 -14.69 -1.76
CA ARG A 408 5.41 -14.50 -1.20
C ARG A 408 5.55 -13.21 -0.40
N ILE A 409 4.85 -12.15 -0.78
CA ILE A 409 4.78 -10.90 0.00
C ILE A 409 4.02 -11.13 1.31
N LEU A 410 2.88 -11.84 1.27
CA LEU A 410 2.09 -12.14 2.47
C LEU A 410 2.86 -13.05 3.45
N PHE A 411 3.57 -14.06 2.96
CA PHE A 411 4.42 -14.92 3.77
C PHE A 411 5.54 -14.14 4.46
N TYR A 412 6.24 -13.25 3.72
CA TYR A 412 7.25 -12.37 4.30
C TYR A 412 6.69 -11.51 5.41
N LEU A 413 5.57 -10.85 5.18
CA LEU A 413 4.94 -9.98 6.16
C LEU A 413 4.55 -10.75 7.43
N PHE A 414 3.99 -11.94 7.25
CA PHE A 414 3.63 -12.80 8.36
C PHE A 414 4.86 -13.17 9.19
N VAL A 415 5.92 -13.63 8.55
CA VAL A 415 7.15 -14.00 9.25
C VAL A 415 7.81 -12.79 9.89
N ARG A 416 7.92 -11.67 9.18
CA ARG A 416 8.66 -10.49 9.65
C ARG A 416 7.98 -9.76 10.79
N TYR A 417 6.66 -9.64 10.77
CA TYR A 417 5.96 -8.65 11.59
C TYR A 417 4.90 -9.21 12.52
N THR A 418 4.37 -10.41 12.30
CA THR A 418 3.33 -10.92 13.18
C THR A 418 3.91 -11.60 14.42
N GLU A 419 3.29 -11.34 15.58
CA GLU A 419 3.43 -12.21 16.74
C GLU A 419 2.47 -13.39 16.54
N ALA A 420 2.96 -14.61 16.65
CA ALA A 420 2.42 -15.85 16.14
C ALA A 420 0.97 -16.24 16.46
N ASP A 421 0.23 -15.48 17.24
CA ASP A 421 -1.10 -15.90 17.72
C ASP A 421 -2.19 -14.82 17.47
N LYS A 422 -1.92 -13.76 16.71
CA LYS A 422 -2.84 -12.62 16.55
C LYS A 422 -3.40 -12.44 15.14
N TYR A 423 -2.78 -13.02 14.12
CA TYR A 423 -3.13 -12.81 12.72
C TYR A 423 -3.10 -14.12 11.97
N ASP A 424 -4.01 -14.26 11.04
CA ASP A 424 -4.15 -15.42 10.18
C ASP A 424 -4.16 -14.96 8.72
N PHE A 425 -3.69 -15.79 7.79
CA PHE A 425 -3.78 -15.50 6.37
C PHE A 425 -5.21 -15.33 5.90
N THR A 426 -6.17 -15.97 6.59
CA THR A 426 -7.60 -15.79 6.31
C THR A 426 -8.12 -14.39 6.62
N ASP A 427 -7.34 -13.54 7.28
CA ASP A 427 -7.67 -12.10 7.40
C ASP A 427 -7.64 -11.41 6.03
N VAL A 428 -6.81 -11.86 5.08
CA VAL A 428 -6.53 -11.20 3.80
C VAL A 428 -6.70 -12.08 2.57
N ALA A 429 -6.77 -13.38 2.74
CA ALA A 429 -6.94 -14.38 1.68
C ALA A 429 -8.07 -15.35 2.04
N GLU A 430 -8.52 -16.13 1.11
CA GLU A 430 -9.55 -17.16 1.33
C GLU A 430 -8.99 -18.29 2.21
N SER A 431 -7.80 -18.77 1.90
CA SER A 431 -7.10 -19.76 2.72
C SER A 431 -5.58 -19.68 2.57
N LEU A 432 -4.86 -20.31 3.50
CA LEU A 432 -3.42 -20.50 3.39
C LEU A 432 -3.07 -21.50 2.28
N GLU A 433 -3.86 -22.55 2.11
CA GLU A 433 -3.67 -23.55 1.08
C GLU A 433 -3.68 -22.92 -0.33
N MET A 434 -4.59 -22.01 -0.59
CA MET A 434 -4.64 -21.26 -1.85
C MET A 434 -3.35 -20.44 -2.05
N LEU A 435 -2.85 -19.78 -1.02
CA LEU A 435 -1.60 -19.02 -1.12
C LEU A 435 -0.39 -19.93 -1.38
N LEU A 436 -0.34 -21.10 -0.77
CA LEU A 436 0.70 -22.12 -1.03
C LEU A 436 0.59 -22.63 -2.47
N GLU A 437 -0.62 -22.84 -2.98
CA GLU A 437 -0.83 -23.22 -4.38
C GLU A 437 -0.39 -22.10 -5.33
N TRP A 438 -0.71 -20.86 -5.06
CA TRP A 438 -0.25 -19.69 -5.84
C TRP A 438 1.28 -19.63 -5.91
N ASN A 439 1.95 -19.83 -4.78
CA ASN A 439 3.41 -19.86 -4.72
C ASN A 439 4.04 -20.96 -5.60
N ARG A 440 3.34 -22.10 -5.78
CA ARG A 440 3.82 -23.21 -6.62
C ARG A 440 3.48 -22.99 -8.10
N LEU A 441 2.28 -22.46 -8.41
CA LEU A 441 1.78 -22.30 -9.78
C LEU A 441 2.38 -21.09 -10.50
N ASP A 442 2.78 -20.07 -9.74
CA ASP A 442 3.44 -18.87 -10.22
C ASP A 442 4.84 -18.79 -9.58
N PRO A 443 5.82 -19.54 -10.13
CA PRO A 443 7.17 -19.59 -9.59
C PRO A 443 7.90 -18.27 -9.71
N VAL A 444 8.90 -18.08 -8.84
CA VAL A 444 9.74 -16.87 -8.81
C VAL A 444 10.38 -16.62 -10.18
N ASP A 445 10.18 -15.45 -10.72
CA ASP A 445 10.78 -15.00 -11.96
C ASP A 445 12.04 -14.12 -11.74
N GLU A 446 12.70 -13.76 -12.83
CA GLU A 446 13.93 -12.98 -12.80
C GLU A 446 13.68 -11.56 -12.25
N TRP A 447 12.54 -10.96 -12.56
CA TRP A 447 12.15 -9.65 -12.07
C TRP A 447 11.92 -9.63 -10.54
N GLU A 448 11.27 -10.66 -9.98
CA GLU A 448 11.14 -10.77 -8.51
C GLU A 448 12.50 -10.90 -7.82
N MET A 449 13.43 -11.69 -8.40
CA MET A 449 14.78 -11.84 -7.86
C MET A 449 15.53 -10.50 -7.87
N GLU A 450 15.50 -9.76 -8.98
CA GLU A 450 16.12 -8.44 -9.10
C GLU A 450 15.50 -7.46 -8.09
N ARG A 451 14.18 -7.47 -7.96
CA ARG A 451 13.47 -6.65 -6.99
C ARG A 451 13.91 -6.96 -5.56
N ASN A 452 14.07 -8.23 -5.22
CA ASN A 452 14.55 -8.67 -3.91
C ASN A 452 15.99 -8.16 -3.66
N ASP A 453 16.84 -8.17 -4.68
CA ASP A 453 18.20 -7.64 -4.64
C ASP A 453 18.23 -6.13 -4.43
N GLU A 454 17.44 -5.37 -5.18
CA GLU A 454 17.37 -3.90 -5.05
C GLU A 454 16.80 -3.50 -3.69
N THR A 455 15.76 -4.19 -3.21
CA THR A 455 15.21 -3.94 -1.88
C THR A 455 16.26 -4.22 -0.79
N ALA A 456 17.02 -5.30 -0.91
CA ALA A 456 18.09 -5.63 0.02
C ALA A 456 19.21 -4.59 0.05
N LYS A 457 19.57 -4.01 -1.10
CA LYS A 457 20.55 -2.89 -1.16
C LYS A 457 20.06 -1.67 -0.39
N ILE A 458 18.74 -1.43 -0.38
CA ILE A 458 18.14 -0.27 0.30
C ILE A 458 17.90 -0.53 1.78
N GLN A 459 17.27 -1.67 2.13
CA GLN A 459 16.81 -1.97 3.49
C GLN A 459 17.76 -2.87 4.28
N GLY A 460 18.56 -3.68 3.60
CA GLY A 460 19.51 -4.63 4.17
C GLY A 460 18.97 -6.05 4.31
N ASN A 461 17.64 -6.24 4.32
CA ASN A 461 17.00 -7.54 4.42
C ASN A 461 16.43 -8.01 3.08
N ARG A 462 16.22 -9.33 2.97
CA ARG A 462 15.64 -9.99 1.81
C ARG A 462 14.29 -10.63 2.15
N ASN A 463 13.46 -10.87 1.15
CA ASN A 463 12.31 -11.75 1.26
C ASN A 463 12.76 -13.21 1.03
N PRO A 464 12.79 -14.06 2.07
CA PRO A 464 13.28 -15.44 1.93
C PRO A 464 12.35 -16.32 1.08
N PHE A 465 11.09 -15.94 0.90
CA PHE A 465 10.15 -16.70 0.07
C PHE A 465 10.32 -16.43 -1.43
N ILE A 466 11.12 -15.41 -1.80
CA ILE A 466 11.60 -15.22 -3.17
C ILE A 466 12.88 -16.04 -3.40
N ASP A 467 13.84 -15.99 -2.46
CA ASP A 467 15.10 -16.70 -2.58
C ASP A 467 14.94 -18.23 -2.43
N HIS A 468 13.98 -18.65 -1.62
CA HIS A 468 13.69 -20.02 -1.21
C HIS A 468 12.16 -20.22 -1.10
N PRO A 469 11.43 -20.23 -2.23
CA PRO A 469 9.97 -20.36 -2.21
C PRO A 469 9.47 -21.64 -1.56
N GLU A 470 10.29 -22.69 -1.53
CA GLU A 470 10.03 -23.95 -0.82
C GLU A 470 9.85 -23.77 0.70
N PHE A 471 10.37 -22.72 1.30
CA PHE A 471 10.19 -22.47 2.73
C PHE A 471 8.72 -22.28 3.13
N ALA A 472 7.88 -21.82 2.21
CA ALA A 472 6.46 -21.71 2.46
C ALA A 472 5.84 -23.10 2.75
N ASP A 473 6.19 -24.08 1.94
CA ASP A 473 5.72 -25.46 2.14
C ASP A 473 6.36 -26.12 3.37
N ILE A 474 7.64 -25.87 3.65
CA ILE A 474 8.31 -26.40 4.85
C ILE A 474 7.67 -25.84 6.13
N ILE A 475 7.25 -24.57 6.12
CA ILE A 475 6.70 -23.93 7.33
C ILE A 475 5.22 -24.23 7.52
N TRP A 476 4.44 -24.31 6.45
CA TRP A 476 2.97 -24.37 6.51
C TRP A 476 2.35 -25.51 5.70
N GLY A 477 3.10 -26.17 4.82
CA GLY A 477 2.60 -27.33 4.09
C GLY A 477 2.51 -28.53 5.04
N GLU A 478 1.34 -29.23 5.06
CA GLU A 478 1.13 -30.46 5.83
C GLU A 478 1.64 -31.71 5.09
#